data_56cafb071ac0f04a28ac821c1b129f86
#
_entry.id   56cafb071ac0f04a28ac821c1b129f86
#
_cell.length_a   1.000
_cell.length_b   1.000
_cell.length_c   1.000
_cell.angle_alpha   90.00
_cell.angle_beta   90.00
_cell.angle_gamma   90.00
#
_symmetry.space_group_name_H-M   'P 1'
#
loop_
_entity.id
_entity.type
_entity.pdbx_description
1 polymer ?
#
loop_
_entity_poly.entity_id
_entity_poly.type
_entity_poly.pdbx_seq_one_letter_code
_entity_poly.pdbx_strand_id
1 'polypeptide(L)'
;KLKIMKKILYTTLLFIVASCSTTHPDYEANKKLAQKWVETFETGNIELWEEVVSKDVVDISPMYGMGEINYEASKQIAEFYVNNYTDVKFNDPVWLPGIDTLTMKPDGSVRAYGVWTGVSKSTGRPFNLTSYHNFDFEDGKIISTGEYFDATGMVNSVGPVMRNPVVFTAKVSKNNLDKFLKLMDTEAGLSMTRNYDGCSHLEALYHAETETYFAFSYWESYEKYETYLN
;
A
#
# COMPACT_ATOMS: atom_id res chain seq x y z
N LYS A 1 -46.73 46.82 -21.19
CA LYS A 1 -45.25 46.83 -21.17
C LYS A 1 -44.69 46.27 -19.87
N LEU A 2 -45.19 46.66 -18.69
CA LEU A 2 -44.64 46.17 -17.36
C LEU A 2 -44.81 44.67 -17.13
N LYS A 3 -45.93 44.03 -17.58
CA LYS A 3 -46.16 42.59 -17.47
C LYS A 3 -45.24 41.75 -18.36
N ILE A 4 -44.86 42.27 -19.51
CA ILE A 4 -43.94 41.59 -20.44
C ILE A 4 -42.52 41.68 -19.90
N MET A 5 -42.11 42.85 -19.41
CA MET A 5 -40.80 43.03 -18.75
C MET A 5 -40.62 42.13 -17.53
N LYS A 6 -41.65 41.97 -16.67
CA LYS A 6 -41.59 41.02 -15.54
C LYS A 6 -41.45 39.57 -15.99
N LYS A 7 -42.15 39.14 -17.04
CA LYS A 7 -42.02 37.79 -17.59
C LYS A 7 -40.62 37.53 -18.16
N ILE A 8 -40.07 38.50 -18.92
CA ILE A 8 -38.70 38.40 -19.43
C ILE A 8 -37.69 38.35 -18.30
N LEU A 9 -37.83 39.16 -17.26
CA LEU A 9 -36.96 39.17 -16.09
C LEU A 9 -36.98 37.82 -15.32
N TYR A 10 -38.17 37.23 -15.14
CA TYR A 10 -38.28 35.89 -14.50
C TYR A 10 -37.70 34.80 -15.37
N THR A 11 -37.86 34.83 -16.70
CA THR A 11 -37.30 33.85 -17.62
C THR A 11 -35.76 33.95 -17.65
N THR A 12 -35.20 35.17 -17.66
CA THR A 12 -33.75 35.39 -17.63
C THR A 12 -33.16 34.98 -16.28
N LEU A 13 -33.86 35.21 -15.16
CA LEU A 13 -33.43 34.80 -13.83
C LEU A 13 -33.41 33.27 -13.69
N LEU A 14 -34.39 32.55 -14.30
CA LEU A 14 -34.40 31.09 -14.32
C LEU A 14 -33.21 30.48 -15.10
N PHE A 15 -32.78 31.13 -16.18
CA PHE A 15 -31.62 30.68 -16.97
C PHE A 15 -30.29 30.90 -16.25
N ILE A 16 -30.18 31.89 -15.39
CA ILE A 16 -28.96 32.22 -14.66
C ILE A 16 -28.73 31.16 -13.52
N VAL A 17 -29.79 30.62 -12.95
CA VAL A 17 -29.70 29.64 -11.85
C VAL A 17 -29.36 28.21 -12.37
N ALA A 18 -29.58 27.93 -13.67
CA ALA A 18 -29.31 26.64 -14.31
C ALA A 18 -27.85 26.46 -14.77
N SER A 19 -26.97 27.47 -14.59
CA SER A 19 -25.66 27.51 -15.25
C SER A 19 -24.45 27.22 -14.37
N CYS A 20 -24.60 26.73 -13.14
CA CYS A 20 -23.46 26.35 -12.33
C CYS A 20 -23.65 24.97 -11.72
N SER A 21 -23.52 23.91 -12.50
CA SER A 21 -23.07 22.67 -11.89
C SER A 21 -21.59 22.82 -11.61
N THR A 22 -21.22 22.93 -10.34
CA THR A 22 -19.83 23.04 -9.88
C THR A 22 -19.09 21.69 -9.93
N THR A 23 -19.77 20.63 -10.39
CA THR A 23 -19.26 19.27 -10.47
C THR A 23 -19.53 18.63 -11.84
N HIS A 24 -18.68 17.74 -12.25
CA HIS A 24 -18.89 16.90 -13.44
C HIS A 24 -20.13 16.00 -13.26
N PRO A 25 -20.94 15.74 -14.32
CA PRO A 25 -22.13 14.87 -14.22
C PRO A 25 -21.85 13.49 -13.60
N ASP A 26 -20.71 12.90 -13.92
CA ASP A 26 -20.35 11.56 -13.48
C ASP A 26 -19.69 11.52 -12.09
N TYR A 27 -19.42 12.68 -11.47
CA TYR A 27 -18.70 12.75 -10.19
C TYR A 27 -19.33 11.88 -9.09
N GLU A 28 -20.65 11.93 -8.92
CA GLU A 28 -21.32 11.15 -7.86
C GLU A 28 -21.29 9.63 -8.13
N ALA A 29 -21.33 9.22 -9.40
CA ALA A 29 -21.17 7.82 -9.78
C ALA A 29 -19.73 7.36 -9.54
N ASN A 30 -18.75 8.15 -9.97
CA ASN A 30 -17.32 7.87 -9.82
C ASN A 30 -16.91 7.86 -8.34
N LYS A 31 -17.45 8.77 -7.52
CA LYS A 31 -17.23 8.76 -6.07
C LYS A 31 -17.67 7.44 -5.41
N LYS A 32 -18.77 6.85 -5.86
CA LYS A 32 -19.21 5.53 -5.35
C LYS A 32 -18.24 4.42 -5.71
N LEU A 33 -17.62 4.46 -6.88
CA LEU A 33 -16.58 3.50 -7.27
C LEU A 33 -15.34 3.66 -6.38
N ALA A 34 -14.90 4.89 -6.14
CA ALA A 34 -13.79 5.17 -5.21
C ALA A 34 -14.12 4.75 -3.77
N GLN A 35 -15.35 4.95 -3.31
CA GLN A 35 -15.80 4.47 -2.01
C GLN A 35 -15.78 2.93 -1.92
N LYS A 36 -16.17 2.25 -3.00
CA LYS A 36 -16.11 0.78 -3.07
C LYS A 36 -14.65 0.26 -3.09
N TRP A 37 -13.76 1.00 -3.72
CA TRP A 37 -12.32 0.72 -3.62
C TRP A 37 -11.82 0.81 -2.16
N VAL A 38 -12.24 1.84 -1.41
CA VAL A 38 -11.94 1.96 0.04
C VAL A 38 -12.53 0.80 0.83
N GLU A 39 -13.78 0.41 0.54
CA GLU A 39 -14.50 -0.70 1.20
C GLU A 39 -13.74 -2.03 1.08
N THR A 40 -12.96 -2.24 0.01
CA THR A 40 -12.07 -3.40 -0.14
C THR A 40 -11.20 -3.62 1.09
N PHE A 41 -10.55 -2.56 1.54
CA PHE A 41 -9.60 -2.62 2.66
C PHE A 41 -10.30 -2.68 4.01
N GLU A 42 -11.44 -1.99 4.15
CA GLU A 42 -12.22 -2.00 5.38
C GLU A 42 -12.87 -3.37 5.66
N THR A 43 -13.27 -4.07 4.61
CA THR A 43 -13.95 -5.38 4.70
C THR A 43 -12.98 -6.56 4.51
N GLY A 44 -11.81 -6.31 3.95
CA GLY A 44 -10.87 -7.35 3.56
C GLY A 44 -11.31 -8.16 2.33
N ASN A 45 -12.24 -7.61 1.52
CA ASN A 45 -12.78 -8.29 0.35
C ASN A 45 -12.13 -7.78 -0.95
N ILE A 46 -11.16 -8.53 -1.46
CA ILE A 46 -10.42 -8.17 -2.69
C ILE A 46 -11.31 -8.17 -3.95
N GLU A 47 -12.43 -8.91 -3.96
CA GLU A 47 -13.34 -8.96 -5.11
C GLU A 47 -13.95 -7.58 -5.39
N LEU A 48 -14.17 -6.75 -4.36
CA LEU A 48 -14.65 -5.37 -4.54
C LEU A 48 -13.65 -4.51 -5.32
N TRP A 49 -12.35 -4.70 -5.07
CA TRP A 49 -11.29 -4.03 -5.81
C TRP A 49 -11.29 -4.45 -7.29
N GLU A 50 -11.37 -5.76 -7.57
CA GLU A 50 -11.42 -6.30 -8.93
C GLU A 50 -12.66 -5.82 -9.70
N GLU A 51 -13.77 -5.59 -8.99
CA GLU A 51 -15.01 -5.10 -9.60
C GLU A 51 -14.88 -3.66 -10.07
N VAL A 52 -14.12 -2.81 -9.39
CA VAL A 52 -14.07 -1.37 -9.71
C VAL A 52 -12.84 -0.94 -10.48
N VAL A 53 -11.74 -1.71 -10.47
CA VAL A 53 -10.48 -1.35 -11.12
C VAL A 53 -10.40 -1.95 -12.52
N SER A 54 -9.97 -1.14 -13.49
CA SER A 54 -9.72 -1.55 -14.87
C SER A 54 -8.49 -2.45 -14.97
N LYS A 55 -8.50 -3.39 -15.92
CA LYS A 55 -7.32 -4.19 -16.27
C LYS A 55 -6.18 -3.35 -16.86
N ASP A 56 -6.51 -2.19 -17.40
CA ASP A 56 -5.55 -1.24 -17.98
C ASP A 56 -5.16 -0.12 -16.99
N VAL A 57 -5.43 -0.30 -15.69
CA VAL A 57 -5.12 0.70 -14.67
C VAL A 57 -3.63 1.04 -14.62
N VAL A 58 -3.35 2.32 -14.47
CA VAL A 58 -2.02 2.83 -14.08
C VAL A 58 -2.14 3.34 -12.64
N ASP A 59 -1.40 2.72 -11.74
CA ASP A 59 -1.43 3.04 -10.32
C ASP A 59 -0.07 3.62 -9.87
N ILE A 60 -0.12 4.74 -9.16
CA ILE A 60 1.07 5.33 -8.54
C ILE A 60 1.16 4.81 -7.10
N SER A 61 2.05 3.83 -6.92
CA SER A 61 2.23 3.15 -5.65
C SER A 61 2.81 4.07 -4.57
N PRO A 62 2.30 4.02 -3.32
CA PRO A 62 2.86 4.74 -2.19
C PRO A 62 4.13 4.09 -1.61
N MET A 63 4.51 2.92 -2.12
CA MET A 63 5.71 2.20 -1.68
C MET A 63 6.96 2.80 -2.31
N TYR A 64 7.95 3.11 -1.49
CA TYR A 64 9.20 3.70 -1.96
C TYR A 64 9.87 2.89 -3.08
N GLY A 65 10.18 3.58 -4.19
CA GLY A 65 10.90 3.01 -5.32
C GLY A 65 10.06 2.24 -6.35
N MET A 66 8.75 2.09 -6.15
CA MET A 66 7.90 1.36 -7.10
C MET A 66 7.38 2.24 -8.26
N GLY A 67 7.03 3.51 -7.99
CA GLY A 67 6.51 4.42 -9.02
C GLY A 67 5.18 3.96 -9.63
N GLU A 68 5.06 4.09 -10.95
CA GLU A 68 3.89 3.59 -11.69
C GLU A 68 3.92 2.07 -11.82
N ILE A 69 2.79 1.44 -11.51
CA ILE A 69 2.60 -0.01 -11.56
C ILE A 69 1.32 -0.36 -12.34
N ASN A 70 1.29 -1.57 -12.88
CA ASN A 70 0.15 -2.09 -13.62
C ASN A 70 -0.85 -2.81 -12.72
N TYR A 71 -1.95 -3.30 -13.31
CA TYR A 71 -3.02 -4.02 -12.64
C TYR A 71 -2.52 -5.16 -11.73
N GLU A 72 -1.63 -6.02 -12.23
CA GLU A 72 -1.20 -7.20 -11.46
C GLU A 72 -0.38 -6.80 -10.23
N ALA A 73 0.50 -5.82 -10.36
CA ALA A 73 1.29 -5.31 -9.24
C ALA A 73 0.41 -4.55 -8.23
N SER A 74 -0.54 -3.73 -8.72
CA SER A 74 -1.49 -3.02 -7.87
C SER A 74 -2.39 -3.98 -7.10
N LYS A 75 -2.88 -5.05 -7.75
CA LYS A 75 -3.65 -6.10 -7.09
C LYS A 75 -2.85 -6.80 -5.99
N GLN A 76 -1.58 -7.14 -6.26
CA GLN A 76 -0.71 -7.77 -5.24
C GLN A 76 -0.53 -6.86 -4.02
N ILE A 77 -0.42 -5.55 -4.20
CA ILE A 77 -0.36 -4.58 -3.09
C ILE A 77 -1.69 -4.55 -2.34
N ALA A 78 -2.82 -4.53 -3.04
CA ALA A 78 -4.13 -4.57 -2.39
C ALA A 78 -4.31 -5.87 -1.58
N GLU A 79 -3.95 -7.02 -2.14
CA GLU A 79 -3.95 -8.31 -1.45
C GLU A 79 -3.00 -8.31 -0.25
N PHE A 80 -1.83 -7.68 -0.35
CA PHE A 80 -0.90 -7.55 0.77
C PHE A 80 -1.56 -6.81 1.94
N TYR A 81 -2.22 -5.68 1.70
CA TYR A 81 -2.90 -4.95 2.77
C TYR A 81 -4.05 -5.74 3.37
N VAL A 82 -4.91 -6.32 2.54
CA VAL A 82 -6.05 -7.14 2.98
C VAL A 82 -5.60 -8.34 3.84
N ASN A 83 -4.49 -8.98 3.46
CA ASN A 83 -4.01 -10.17 4.14
C ASN A 83 -3.23 -9.88 5.44
N ASN A 84 -2.57 -8.72 5.54
CA ASN A 84 -1.66 -8.43 6.65
C ASN A 84 -2.22 -7.50 7.72
N TYR A 85 -3.36 -6.83 7.46
CA TYR A 85 -3.97 -5.89 8.42
C TYR A 85 -5.41 -6.26 8.71
N THR A 86 -5.89 -5.89 9.90
CA THR A 86 -7.29 -6.04 10.36
C THR A 86 -7.79 -4.74 10.97
N ASP A 87 -9.10 -4.65 11.18
CA ASP A 87 -9.78 -3.48 11.72
C ASP A 87 -9.46 -2.19 10.96
N VAL A 88 -9.24 -2.35 9.64
CA VAL A 88 -8.90 -1.23 8.76
C VAL A 88 -10.10 -0.32 8.58
N LYS A 89 -9.89 0.98 8.76
CA LYS A 89 -10.90 2.03 8.60
C LYS A 89 -10.31 3.25 7.91
N PHE A 90 -11.12 3.87 7.03
CA PHE A 90 -10.84 5.16 6.44
C PHE A 90 -11.69 6.22 7.14
N ASN A 91 -11.08 6.91 8.10
CA ASN A 91 -11.77 7.84 8.98
C ASN A 91 -11.79 9.26 8.41
N ASP A 92 -12.86 9.99 8.76
CA ASP A 92 -13.07 11.41 8.42
C ASP A 92 -12.85 11.73 6.93
N PRO A 93 -13.42 10.94 5.99
CA PRO A 93 -13.13 11.10 4.58
C PRO A 93 -13.69 12.40 4.02
N VAL A 94 -12.83 13.17 3.36
CA VAL A 94 -13.21 14.33 2.56
C VAL A 94 -13.11 13.97 1.08
N TRP A 95 -14.24 13.95 0.39
CA TRP A 95 -14.36 13.63 -1.03
C TRP A 95 -14.54 14.91 -1.85
N LEU A 96 -13.64 15.17 -2.78
CA LEU A 96 -13.65 16.37 -3.61
C LEU A 96 -13.66 15.99 -5.10
N PRO A 97 -14.33 16.77 -5.95
CA PRO A 97 -14.20 16.64 -7.39
C PRO A 97 -12.80 17.08 -7.82
N GLY A 98 -12.22 16.34 -8.80
CA GLY A 98 -11.02 16.79 -9.48
C GLY A 98 -11.33 17.78 -10.60
N ILE A 99 -10.26 18.37 -11.10
CA ILE A 99 -10.31 19.33 -12.21
C ILE A 99 -9.23 18.99 -13.23
N ASP A 100 -9.55 19.13 -14.49
CA ASP A 100 -8.57 19.15 -15.58
C ASP A 100 -7.67 20.37 -15.45
N THR A 101 -6.36 20.15 -15.38
CA THR A 101 -5.38 21.21 -15.10
C THR A 101 -5.17 22.20 -16.25
N LEU A 102 -5.59 21.87 -17.47
CA LEU A 102 -5.50 22.75 -18.62
C LEU A 102 -6.73 23.64 -18.75
N THR A 103 -7.90 23.06 -18.55
CA THR A 103 -9.18 23.78 -18.72
C THR A 103 -9.72 24.36 -17.44
N MET A 104 -9.20 23.94 -16.29
CA MET A 104 -9.67 24.30 -14.94
C MET A 104 -11.15 23.98 -14.70
N LYS A 105 -11.66 22.94 -15.39
CA LYS A 105 -13.05 22.47 -15.26
C LYS A 105 -13.08 21.12 -14.56
N PRO A 106 -14.18 20.81 -13.82
CA PRO A 106 -14.38 19.48 -13.29
C PRO A 106 -14.32 18.42 -14.41
N ASP A 107 -13.57 17.34 -14.18
CA ASP A 107 -13.27 16.29 -15.15
C ASP A 107 -13.87 14.91 -14.80
N GLY A 108 -14.63 14.85 -13.71
CA GLY A 108 -15.22 13.59 -13.21
C GLY A 108 -14.29 12.78 -12.31
N SER A 109 -13.03 13.17 -12.21
CA SER A 109 -12.10 12.51 -11.28
C SER A 109 -12.47 12.80 -9.82
N VAL A 110 -11.97 11.94 -8.91
CA VAL A 110 -12.26 12.01 -7.47
C VAL A 110 -10.97 12.14 -6.69
N ARG A 111 -11.00 13.01 -5.68
CA ARG A 111 -9.92 13.20 -4.72
C ARG A 111 -10.45 12.83 -3.34
N ALA A 112 -9.70 12.01 -2.60
CA ALA A 112 -10.06 11.60 -1.25
C ALA A 112 -8.94 11.91 -0.27
N TYR A 113 -9.29 12.56 0.83
CA TYR A 113 -8.42 12.79 1.97
C TYR A 113 -9.01 12.07 3.17
N GLY A 114 -8.20 11.46 3.98
CA GLY A 114 -8.67 10.77 5.17
C GLY A 114 -7.52 10.16 5.96
N VAL A 115 -7.90 9.46 7.01
CA VAL A 115 -6.95 8.82 7.92
C VAL A 115 -7.22 7.32 7.93
N TRP A 116 -6.28 6.55 7.41
CA TRP A 116 -6.29 5.12 7.56
C TRP A 116 -5.86 4.71 8.96
N THR A 117 -6.63 3.86 9.59
CA THR A 117 -6.28 3.18 10.84
C THR A 117 -6.44 1.67 10.65
N GLY A 118 -5.74 0.89 11.45
CA GLY A 118 -5.84 -0.56 11.44
C GLY A 118 -4.80 -1.18 12.36
N VAL A 119 -4.73 -2.51 12.36
CA VAL A 119 -3.84 -3.29 13.21
C VAL A 119 -3.09 -4.32 12.37
N SER A 120 -1.78 -4.41 12.53
CA SER A 120 -0.97 -5.47 11.92
C SER A 120 -1.33 -6.82 12.52
N LYS A 121 -1.71 -7.79 11.68
CA LYS A 121 -2.06 -9.16 12.13
C LYS A 121 -0.86 -9.89 12.74
N SER A 122 0.36 -9.62 12.25
CA SER A 122 1.56 -10.31 12.73
C SER A 122 2.06 -9.81 14.09
N THR A 123 1.82 -8.53 14.43
CA THR A 123 2.41 -7.93 15.64
C THR A 123 1.38 -7.39 16.63
N GLY A 124 0.12 -7.27 16.23
CA GLY A 124 -0.92 -6.60 17.00
C GLY A 124 -0.73 -5.08 17.14
N ARG A 125 0.23 -4.48 16.41
CA ARG A 125 0.49 -3.03 16.49
C ARG A 125 -0.50 -2.25 15.65
N PRO A 126 -1.10 -1.19 16.20
CA PRO A 126 -1.96 -0.30 15.45
C PRO A 126 -1.15 0.67 14.60
N PHE A 127 -1.75 1.11 13.49
CA PHE A 127 -1.26 2.24 12.70
C PHE A 127 -2.32 3.34 12.58
N ASN A 128 -1.85 4.56 12.34
CA ASN A 128 -2.67 5.74 12.04
C ASN A 128 -1.91 6.55 10.98
N LEU A 129 -2.53 6.76 9.82
CA LEU A 129 -1.85 7.20 8.62
C LEU A 129 -2.71 8.20 7.82
N THR A 130 -2.31 9.47 7.83
CA THR A 130 -2.94 10.48 6.98
C THR A 130 -2.61 10.20 5.52
N SER A 131 -3.62 10.27 4.65
CA SER A 131 -3.47 9.94 3.25
C SER A 131 -4.24 10.88 2.32
N TYR A 132 -3.76 10.93 1.10
CA TYR A 132 -4.46 11.49 -0.05
C TYR A 132 -4.49 10.46 -1.16
N HIS A 133 -5.64 10.34 -1.84
CA HIS A 133 -5.85 9.47 -2.99
C HIS A 133 -6.47 10.25 -4.15
N ASN A 134 -6.08 9.92 -5.37
CA ASN A 134 -6.77 10.38 -6.56
C ASN A 134 -7.23 9.19 -7.40
N PHE A 135 -8.34 9.39 -8.10
CA PHE A 135 -8.93 8.37 -8.96
C PHE A 135 -9.40 9.03 -10.25
N ASP A 136 -9.02 8.47 -11.38
CA ASP A 136 -9.54 8.81 -12.69
C ASP A 136 -10.33 7.65 -13.26
N PHE A 137 -11.37 7.93 -14.07
CA PHE A 137 -12.36 6.94 -14.45
C PHE A 137 -12.61 6.95 -15.95
N GLU A 138 -12.84 5.76 -16.52
CA GLU A 138 -13.32 5.54 -17.87
C GLU A 138 -14.23 4.31 -17.88
N ASP A 139 -15.32 4.34 -18.63
CA ASP A 139 -16.26 3.22 -18.79
C ASP A 139 -16.72 2.57 -17.47
N GLY A 140 -16.90 3.40 -16.41
CA GLY A 140 -17.36 2.93 -15.11
C GLY A 140 -16.32 2.13 -14.32
N LYS A 141 -15.04 2.31 -14.61
CA LYS A 141 -13.91 1.70 -13.92
C LYS A 141 -12.86 2.76 -13.54
N ILE A 142 -12.09 2.47 -12.51
CA ILE A 142 -10.88 3.22 -12.16
C ILE A 142 -9.79 2.84 -13.16
N ILE A 143 -9.31 3.83 -13.94
CA ILE A 143 -8.24 3.64 -14.93
C ILE A 143 -6.91 4.22 -14.47
N SER A 144 -6.95 5.13 -13.50
CA SER A 144 -5.75 5.63 -12.85
C SER A 144 -6.03 5.87 -11.38
N THR A 145 -5.07 5.54 -10.55
CA THR A 145 -5.08 5.87 -9.12
C THR A 145 -3.70 6.30 -8.67
N GLY A 146 -3.65 7.12 -7.65
CA GLY A 146 -2.42 7.49 -6.97
C GLY A 146 -2.66 7.54 -5.47
N GLU A 147 -1.74 6.97 -4.74
CA GLU A 147 -1.81 6.86 -3.30
C GLU A 147 -0.65 7.61 -2.66
N TYR A 148 -0.94 8.57 -1.81
CA TYR A 148 0.06 9.47 -1.22
C TYR A 148 0.02 9.40 0.30
N PHE A 149 0.87 8.55 0.84
CA PHE A 149 1.11 8.37 2.26
C PHE A 149 2.45 7.65 2.50
N ASP A 150 2.96 7.63 3.70
CA ASP A 150 4.21 6.93 4.03
C ASP A 150 3.96 5.43 4.26
N ALA A 151 3.72 4.71 3.16
CA ALA A 151 3.47 3.26 3.19
C ALA A 151 4.67 2.49 3.74
N THR A 152 5.88 2.83 3.30
CA THR A 152 7.11 2.17 3.74
C THR A 152 7.36 2.40 5.23
N GLY A 153 7.19 3.63 5.71
CA GLY A 153 7.30 3.94 7.14
C GLY A 153 6.25 3.22 7.96
N MET A 154 5.00 3.15 7.49
CA MET A 154 3.93 2.41 8.16
C MET A 154 4.26 0.92 8.26
N VAL A 155 4.56 0.26 7.13
CA VAL A 155 4.90 -1.18 7.10
C VAL A 155 6.06 -1.49 8.05
N ASN A 156 7.13 -0.68 8.04
CA ASN A 156 8.28 -0.87 8.90
C ASN A 156 7.95 -0.62 10.38
N SER A 157 7.06 0.33 10.70
CA SER A 157 6.74 0.67 12.09
C SER A 157 5.86 -0.37 12.78
N VAL A 158 4.94 -1.01 12.03
CA VAL A 158 3.99 -1.99 12.58
C VAL A 158 4.34 -3.43 12.24
N GLY A 159 5.25 -3.65 11.30
CA GLY A 159 5.78 -4.97 10.96
C GLY A 159 6.58 -5.61 12.10
N PRO A 160 6.94 -6.87 11.97
CA PRO A 160 7.85 -7.52 12.91
C PRO A 160 9.14 -6.69 13.02
N VAL A 161 9.46 -6.25 14.22
CA VAL A 161 10.76 -5.62 14.47
C VAL A 161 11.79 -6.72 14.42
N MET A 162 12.75 -6.61 13.50
CA MET A 162 13.96 -7.42 13.55
C MET A 162 14.73 -7.04 14.83
N ARG A 163 14.46 -7.77 15.90
CA ARG A 163 15.10 -7.54 17.19
C ARG A 163 16.18 -8.59 17.40
N ASN A 164 17.25 -8.20 18.09
CA ASN A 164 18.35 -9.06 18.49
C ASN A 164 19.08 -9.70 17.29
N PRO A 165 19.89 -8.91 16.55
CA PRO A 165 20.78 -9.48 15.56
C PRO A 165 21.82 -10.36 16.27
N VAL A 166 21.98 -11.57 15.78
CA VAL A 166 23.03 -12.49 16.19
C VAL A 166 23.99 -12.65 15.02
N VAL A 167 25.26 -12.47 15.29
CA VAL A 167 26.29 -12.60 14.27
C VAL A 167 27.14 -13.84 14.59
N PHE A 168 27.10 -14.81 13.72
CA PHE A 168 28.03 -15.93 13.72
C PHE A 168 29.20 -15.58 12.80
N THR A 169 30.43 -15.86 13.24
CA THR A 169 31.64 -15.68 12.42
C THR A 169 32.50 -16.92 12.44
N ALA A 170 33.07 -17.27 11.30
CA ALA A 170 34.01 -18.37 11.17
C ALA A 170 35.17 -18.00 10.25
N LYS A 171 36.39 -18.39 10.60
CA LYS A 171 37.54 -18.32 9.70
C LYS A 171 37.54 -19.52 8.79
N VAL A 172 37.43 -19.27 7.48
CA VAL A 172 37.33 -20.29 6.46
C VAL A 172 38.30 -20.00 5.35
N SER A 173 39.36 -20.74 5.23
CA SER A 173 40.36 -20.57 4.17
C SER A 173 39.70 -20.75 2.78
N LYS A 174 40.17 -20.03 1.78
CA LYS A 174 39.69 -20.14 0.38
C LYS A 174 39.66 -21.59 -0.12
N ASN A 175 40.63 -22.39 0.27
CA ASN A 175 40.74 -23.78 -0.16
C ASN A 175 39.65 -24.68 0.45
N ASN A 176 39.05 -24.27 1.55
CA ASN A 176 37.98 -25.02 2.25
C ASN A 176 36.60 -24.40 2.05
N LEU A 177 36.49 -23.27 1.34
CA LEU A 177 35.24 -22.51 1.23
C LEU A 177 34.11 -23.36 0.64
N ASP A 178 34.34 -24.03 -0.49
CA ASP A 178 33.31 -24.85 -1.13
C ASP A 178 32.79 -25.97 -0.24
N LYS A 179 33.72 -26.62 0.51
CA LYS A 179 33.36 -27.68 1.45
C LYS A 179 32.55 -27.11 2.61
N PHE A 180 32.95 -25.95 3.11
CA PHE A 180 32.26 -25.29 4.19
C PHE A 180 30.84 -24.81 3.76
N LEU A 181 30.70 -24.20 2.59
CA LEU A 181 29.41 -23.77 2.07
C LEU A 181 28.45 -24.95 1.86
N LYS A 182 28.94 -26.09 1.35
CA LYS A 182 28.13 -27.29 1.23
C LYS A 182 27.65 -27.81 2.59
N LEU A 183 28.45 -27.70 3.65
CA LEU A 183 28.04 -28.05 5.01
C LEU A 183 26.96 -27.10 5.53
N MET A 184 27.13 -25.77 5.28
CA MET A 184 26.16 -24.76 5.71
C MET A 184 24.83 -24.85 4.97
N ASP A 185 24.81 -25.41 3.77
CA ASP A 185 23.60 -25.61 2.95
C ASP A 185 22.84 -26.91 3.28
N THR A 186 23.29 -27.68 4.28
CA THR A 186 22.57 -28.87 4.76
C THR A 186 21.38 -28.48 5.64
N GLU A 187 20.48 -29.47 5.88
CA GLU A 187 19.35 -29.29 6.81
C GLU A 187 19.79 -28.94 8.24
N ALA A 188 20.99 -29.37 8.66
CA ALA A 188 21.58 -29.01 9.95
C ALA A 188 22.35 -27.68 9.94
N GLY A 189 22.37 -26.94 8.82
CA GLY A 189 23.07 -25.68 8.67
C GLY A 189 22.11 -24.48 8.66
N LEU A 190 22.31 -23.56 7.71
CA LEU A 190 21.51 -22.33 7.60
C LEU A 190 20.01 -22.58 7.36
N SER A 191 19.65 -23.71 6.73
CA SER A 191 18.26 -24.08 6.50
C SER A 191 17.51 -24.29 7.82
N MET A 192 18.14 -24.99 8.78
CA MET A 192 17.57 -25.18 10.11
C MET A 192 17.35 -23.84 10.82
N THR A 193 18.35 -22.96 10.81
CA THR A 193 18.25 -21.63 11.44
C THR A 193 17.14 -20.80 10.81
N ARG A 194 17.07 -20.80 9.46
CA ARG A 194 16.08 -20.00 8.71
C ARG A 194 14.64 -20.42 8.99
N ASN A 195 14.42 -21.71 9.21
CA ASN A 195 13.09 -22.28 9.44
C ASN A 195 12.74 -22.42 10.93
N TYR A 196 13.62 -22.02 11.82
CA TYR A 196 13.36 -22.13 13.26
C TYR A 196 12.37 -21.07 13.73
N ASP A 197 11.47 -21.45 14.62
CA ASP A 197 10.47 -20.55 15.18
C ASP A 197 11.12 -19.35 15.88
N GLY A 198 10.76 -18.15 15.47
CA GLY A 198 11.32 -16.89 15.96
C GLY A 198 12.52 -16.37 15.19
N CYS A 199 13.08 -17.09 14.21
CA CYS A 199 14.04 -16.54 13.27
C CYS A 199 13.29 -15.78 12.16
N SER A 200 13.40 -14.46 12.17
CA SER A 200 12.70 -13.61 11.20
C SER A 200 13.48 -13.38 9.91
N HIS A 201 14.80 -13.47 9.97
CA HIS A 201 15.67 -13.30 8.81
C HIS A 201 17.04 -13.93 9.03
N LEU A 202 17.64 -14.44 7.96
CA LEU A 202 19.00 -14.97 7.95
C LEU A 202 19.67 -14.65 6.62
N GLU A 203 20.83 -14.03 6.69
CA GLU A 203 21.72 -13.82 5.56
C GLU A 203 23.16 -14.23 5.91
N ALA A 204 23.93 -14.55 4.89
CA ALA A 204 25.32 -14.92 5.07
C ALA A 204 26.19 -14.36 3.95
N LEU A 205 27.43 -14.01 4.29
CA LEU A 205 28.42 -13.52 3.35
C LEU A 205 29.81 -14.03 3.69
N TYR A 206 30.68 -14.07 2.69
CA TYR A 206 32.09 -14.41 2.85
C TYR A 206 32.98 -13.26 2.41
N HIS A 207 33.85 -12.79 3.28
CA HIS A 207 34.83 -11.75 3.00
C HIS A 207 36.16 -12.40 2.61
N ALA A 208 36.47 -12.39 1.30
CA ALA A 208 37.58 -13.15 0.73
C ALA A 208 38.98 -12.68 1.18
N GLU A 209 39.16 -11.38 1.46
CA GLU A 209 40.47 -10.84 1.88
C GLU A 209 40.82 -11.28 3.30
N THR A 210 39.82 -11.32 4.20
CA THR A 210 40.03 -11.72 5.59
C THR A 210 39.72 -13.17 5.85
N GLU A 211 39.30 -13.94 4.82
CA GLU A 211 38.90 -15.33 4.92
C GLU A 211 37.86 -15.54 6.03
N THR A 212 36.87 -14.62 6.13
CA THR A 212 35.88 -14.63 7.19
C THR A 212 34.49 -14.81 6.64
N TYR A 213 33.81 -15.83 7.11
CA TYR A 213 32.40 -16.06 6.88
C TYR A 213 31.60 -15.40 8.00
N PHE A 214 30.50 -14.74 7.63
CA PHE A 214 29.54 -14.11 8.53
C PHE A 214 28.17 -14.67 8.23
N ALA A 215 27.41 -15.00 9.27
CA ALA A 215 25.98 -15.23 9.17
C ALA A 215 25.26 -14.29 10.15
N PHE A 216 24.31 -13.54 9.64
CA PHE A 216 23.49 -12.59 10.41
C PHE A 216 22.10 -13.17 10.53
N SER A 217 21.69 -13.53 11.73
CA SER A 217 20.33 -13.96 12.00
C SER A 217 19.61 -12.94 12.89
N TYR A 218 18.32 -12.74 12.63
CA TYR A 218 17.48 -11.79 13.34
C TYR A 218 16.36 -12.57 14.00
N TRP A 219 16.16 -12.36 15.31
CA TRP A 219 15.27 -13.13 16.14
C TRP A 219 14.17 -12.23 16.74
N GLU A 220 12.94 -12.74 16.85
CA GLU A 220 11.82 -12.06 17.46
C GLU A 220 12.10 -11.69 18.93
N SER A 221 12.80 -12.58 19.66
CA SER A 221 13.26 -12.34 21.01
C SER A 221 14.57 -13.07 21.27
N TYR A 222 15.30 -12.64 22.30
CA TYR A 222 16.50 -13.34 22.77
C TYR A 222 16.17 -14.73 23.32
N GLU A 223 15.02 -14.90 23.95
CA GLU A 223 14.53 -16.17 24.48
C GLU A 223 14.33 -17.21 23.37
N LYS A 224 13.77 -16.80 22.20
CA LYS A 224 13.64 -17.65 21.01
C LYS A 224 15.01 -18.11 20.50
N TYR A 225 15.99 -17.21 20.50
CA TYR A 225 17.36 -17.54 20.13
C TYR A 225 18.01 -18.51 21.14
N GLU A 226 17.85 -18.31 22.45
CA GLU A 226 18.36 -19.24 23.47
C GLU A 226 17.73 -20.63 23.33
N THR A 227 16.43 -20.70 23.00
CA THR A 227 15.74 -21.97 22.76
C THR A 227 16.32 -22.71 21.53
N TYR A 228 16.70 -21.96 20.48
CA TYR A 228 17.36 -22.50 19.29
C TYR A 228 18.73 -23.11 19.62
N LEU A 229 19.46 -22.55 20.59
CA LEU A 229 20.82 -23.05 20.96
C LEU A 229 20.81 -24.31 21.83
N ASN A 230 19.69 -24.67 22.48
CA ASN A 230 19.53 -25.81 23.36
C ASN A 230 18.85 -27.00 22.67
#